data_57ca07a93a38c65b7bbe6b8c1f9361b1
#
_entry.id   57ca07a93a38c65b7bbe6b8c1f9361b1
#
_cell.length_a   1.000
_cell.length_b   1.000
_cell.length_c   1.000
_cell.angle_alpha   90.00
_cell.angle_beta   90.00
_cell.angle_gamma   90.00
#
_symmetry.space_group_name_H-M   'P 1'
#
loop_
_entity.id
_entity.type
_entity.pdbx_description
1 polymer ?
#
loop_
_entity_poly.entity_id
_entity_poly.type
_entity_poly.pdbx_seq_one_letter_code
_entity_poly.pdbx_strand_id
1 'polypeptide(L)'
;PQLIDSNELLLVYLDLSKTKKRLGGSILSEVTQQTNLETPNLECIDEFPKIYNYLATKIDKKKIFSFHDISDGGLIVSAVEMMLAGGCGLNLDLSKISFLKESSSLFSEELGMLFQINKKDFSEFKKDLVKLGLKNSFFNIGSTNNTNNLFLKTSSQSLRISHKVLMHSWSSVSYN
;
A
#
# COMPACT_ATOMS: atom_id res chain seq x y z
N PRO A 1 -8.61 7.55 5.54
CA PRO A 1 -7.36 6.79 5.26
C PRO A 1 -6.51 6.51 6.50
N GLN A 2 -6.82 7.12 7.68
CA GLN A 2 -6.01 6.97 8.89
C GLN A 2 -5.95 5.52 9.41
N LEU A 3 -4.76 5.06 9.80
CA LEU A 3 -4.61 3.77 10.47
C LEU A 3 -5.23 3.80 11.87
N ILE A 4 -5.87 2.70 12.24
CA ILE A 4 -6.34 2.46 13.59
C ILE A 4 -5.29 1.61 14.30
N ASP A 5 -4.75 2.10 15.42
CA ASP A 5 -3.78 1.34 16.20
C ASP A 5 -4.49 0.19 16.94
N SER A 6 -4.21 -1.03 16.50
CA SER A 6 -4.81 -2.24 17.07
C SER A 6 -4.02 -3.48 16.71
N ASN A 7 -3.77 -4.30 17.71
CA ASN A 7 -3.13 -5.60 17.52
C ASN A 7 -4.00 -6.62 16.78
N GLU A 8 -5.30 -6.36 16.61
CA GLU A 8 -6.23 -7.23 15.91
C GLU A 8 -6.34 -6.94 14.41
N LEU A 9 -5.76 -5.82 13.95
CA LEU A 9 -5.84 -5.40 12.57
C LEU A 9 -4.55 -5.72 11.81
N LEU A 10 -4.70 -6.03 10.51
CA LEU A 10 -3.63 -6.13 9.54
C LEU A 10 -3.75 -5.00 8.53
N LEU A 11 -2.62 -4.45 8.10
CA LEU A 11 -2.55 -3.68 6.88
C LEU A 11 -2.34 -4.64 5.71
N VAL A 12 -3.24 -4.56 4.74
CA VAL A 12 -3.19 -5.42 3.55
C VAL A 12 -3.04 -4.58 2.30
N TYR A 13 -2.37 -5.15 1.30
CA TYR A 13 -2.20 -4.58 -0.02
C TYR A 13 -2.91 -5.44 -1.05
N LEU A 14 -3.76 -4.81 -1.86
CA LEU A 14 -4.39 -5.39 -3.03
C LEU A 14 -3.72 -4.81 -4.28
N ASP A 15 -2.94 -5.64 -4.97
CA ASP A 15 -2.23 -5.29 -6.20
C ASP A 15 -3.12 -5.57 -7.42
N LEU A 16 -3.48 -4.54 -8.16
CA LEU A 16 -4.30 -4.65 -9.38
C LEU A 16 -3.47 -4.48 -10.67
N SER A 17 -2.14 -4.38 -10.55
CA SER A 17 -1.22 -4.21 -11.68
C SER A 17 -0.88 -5.50 -12.44
N LYS A 18 -1.42 -6.65 -12.01
CA LYS A 18 -0.98 -7.98 -12.49
C LYS A 18 0.54 -8.17 -12.40
N THR A 19 1.13 -7.75 -11.27
CA THR A 19 2.57 -7.78 -10.94
C THR A 19 3.46 -6.81 -11.73
N LYS A 20 2.92 -5.99 -12.60
CA LYS A 20 3.67 -4.90 -13.23
C LYS A 20 4.05 -3.85 -12.18
N LYS A 21 5.22 -3.26 -12.34
CA LYS A 21 5.75 -2.23 -11.44
C LYS A 21 6.46 -1.18 -12.28
N ARG A 22 5.68 -0.53 -13.15
CA ARG A 22 6.14 0.51 -14.07
C ARG A 22 6.32 1.81 -13.30
N LEU A 23 7.33 2.58 -13.69
CA LEU A 23 7.72 3.83 -13.02
C LEU A 23 7.53 5.08 -13.91
N GLY A 24 7.09 4.90 -15.16
CA GLY A 24 6.90 6.03 -16.07
C GLY A 24 5.80 6.97 -15.56
N GLY A 25 6.11 8.26 -15.47
CA GLY A 25 5.20 9.28 -14.93
C GLY A 25 5.09 9.32 -13.41
N SER A 26 5.82 8.47 -12.67
CA SER A 26 5.81 8.48 -11.21
C SER A 26 6.65 9.62 -10.64
N ILE A 27 6.36 10.04 -9.42
CA ILE A 27 7.16 11.02 -8.67
C ILE A 27 8.63 10.58 -8.58
N LEU A 28 8.89 9.27 -8.39
CA LEU A 28 10.27 8.78 -8.40
C LEU A 28 10.96 9.07 -9.73
N SER A 29 10.29 8.82 -10.87
CA SER A 29 10.89 9.09 -12.20
C SER A 29 11.15 10.58 -12.42
N GLU A 30 10.27 11.44 -11.91
CA GLU A 30 10.41 12.89 -11.98
C GLU A 30 11.63 13.37 -11.17
N VAL A 31 11.70 13.06 -9.89
CA VAL A 31 12.80 13.52 -9.00
C VAL A 31 14.14 12.92 -9.37
N THR A 32 14.18 11.75 -10.02
CA THR A 32 15.42 11.13 -10.52
C THR A 32 15.71 11.45 -11.98
N GLN A 33 14.88 12.28 -12.64
CA GLN A 33 14.99 12.70 -14.03
C GLN A 33 15.09 11.51 -15.02
N GLN A 34 14.40 10.41 -14.72
CA GLN A 34 14.35 9.24 -15.58
C GLN A 34 13.26 9.43 -16.64
N THR A 35 13.65 9.28 -17.90
CA THR A 35 12.76 9.39 -19.06
C THR A 35 12.61 8.03 -19.76
N ASN A 36 11.64 7.93 -20.65
CA ASN A 36 11.39 6.73 -21.47
C ASN A 36 11.03 5.46 -20.66
N LEU A 37 10.47 5.61 -19.47
CA LEU A 37 9.94 4.50 -18.68
C LEU A 37 8.51 4.17 -19.11
N GLU A 38 8.14 2.90 -19.04
CA GLU A 38 6.78 2.45 -19.28
C GLU A 38 5.85 3.01 -18.19
N THR A 39 4.69 3.55 -18.58
CA THR A 39 3.70 4.14 -17.68
C THR A 39 2.70 3.08 -17.18
N PRO A 40 2.15 3.23 -15.97
CA PRO A 40 1.01 2.45 -15.47
C PRO A 40 -0.18 2.44 -16.43
N ASN A 41 -0.92 1.34 -16.43
CA ASN A 41 -2.16 1.20 -17.17
C ASN A 41 -3.14 0.33 -16.37
N LEU A 42 -4.43 0.41 -16.69
CA LEU A 42 -5.46 -0.41 -16.05
C LEU A 42 -5.43 -1.84 -16.60
N GLU A 43 -4.76 -2.74 -15.86
CA GLU A 43 -4.55 -4.14 -16.29
C GLU A 43 -5.76 -5.05 -16.01
N CYS A 44 -6.67 -4.65 -15.13
CA CYS A 44 -7.82 -5.45 -14.69
C CYS A 44 -9.16 -4.77 -15.03
N ILE A 45 -9.27 -4.20 -16.24
CA ILE A 45 -10.44 -3.41 -16.65
C ILE A 45 -11.77 -4.17 -16.53
N ASP A 46 -11.78 -5.44 -16.88
CA ASP A 46 -12.99 -6.28 -16.86
C ASP A 46 -13.35 -6.73 -15.44
N GLU A 47 -12.35 -6.92 -14.59
CA GLU A 47 -12.54 -7.34 -13.21
C GLU A 47 -12.84 -6.15 -12.28
N PHE A 48 -12.36 -4.95 -12.62
CA PHE A 48 -12.38 -3.77 -11.75
C PHE A 48 -13.77 -3.42 -11.19
N PRO A 49 -14.87 -3.40 -11.96
CA PRO A 49 -16.19 -3.10 -11.42
C PRO A 49 -16.64 -4.10 -10.34
N LYS A 50 -16.30 -5.38 -10.52
CA LYS A 50 -16.64 -6.44 -9.54
C LYS A 50 -15.82 -6.29 -8.26
N ILE A 51 -14.55 -5.94 -8.40
CA ILE A 51 -13.63 -5.68 -7.27
C ILE A 51 -14.11 -4.46 -6.49
N TYR A 52 -14.43 -3.37 -7.18
CA TYR A 52 -14.95 -2.15 -6.57
C TYR A 52 -16.22 -2.43 -5.77
N ASN A 53 -17.23 -3.09 -6.35
CA ASN A 53 -18.47 -3.43 -5.67
C ASN A 53 -18.25 -4.37 -4.46
N TYR A 54 -17.31 -5.31 -4.58
CA TYR A 54 -16.91 -6.17 -3.47
C TYR A 54 -16.35 -5.35 -2.30
N LEU A 55 -15.38 -4.47 -2.57
CA LEU A 55 -14.76 -3.64 -1.54
C LEU A 55 -15.78 -2.67 -0.92
N ALA A 56 -16.62 -2.01 -1.72
CA ALA A 56 -17.70 -1.14 -1.23
C ALA A 56 -18.62 -1.91 -0.27
N THR A 57 -19.03 -3.13 -0.63
CA THR A 57 -19.84 -3.99 0.25
C THR A 57 -19.11 -4.33 1.56
N LYS A 58 -17.79 -4.56 1.53
CA LYS A 58 -17.02 -4.85 2.75
C LYS A 58 -16.85 -3.61 3.63
N ILE A 59 -16.77 -2.41 3.03
CA ILE A 59 -16.79 -1.12 3.75
C ILE A 59 -18.14 -0.92 4.45
N ASP A 60 -19.24 -1.06 3.73
CA ASP A 60 -20.60 -0.92 4.29
C ASP A 60 -20.86 -1.89 5.45
N LYS A 61 -20.32 -3.09 5.36
CA LYS A 61 -20.39 -4.11 6.42
C LYS A 61 -19.39 -3.89 7.56
N LYS A 62 -18.64 -2.79 7.55
CA LYS A 62 -17.59 -2.45 8.55
C LYS A 62 -16.53 -3.55 8.70
N LYS A 63 -16.18 -4.22 7.60
CA LYS A 63 -15.10 -5.22 7.54
C LYS A 63 -13.76 -4.61 7.11
N ILE A 64 -13.79 -3.43 6.50
CA ILE A 64 -12.63 -2.59 6.18
C ILE A 64 -12.65 -1.40 7.13
N PHE A 65 -11.58 -1.20 7.88
CA PHE A 65 -11.47 -0.21 8.97
C PHE A 65 -10.79 1.09 8.54
N SER A 66 -9.86 1.00 7.61
CA SER A 66 -9.25 2.15 6.94
C SER A 66 -8.95 1.78 5.48
N PHE A 67 -8.88 2.76 4.61
CA PHE A 67 -8.73 2.53 3.17
C PHE A 67 -7.96 3.69 2.52
N HIS A 68 -7.06 3.34 1.60
CA HIS A 68 -6.33 4.27 0.75
C HIS A 68 -6.03 3.61 -0.60
N ASP A 69 -6.10 4.32 -1.69
CA ASP A 69 -5.57 3.89 -2.97
C ASP A 69 -4.05 4.08 -3.02
N ILE A 70 -3.39 3.44 -3.97
CA ILE A 70 -2.00 3.76 -4.28
C ILE A 70 -2.01 5.05 -5.10
N SER A 71 -1.37 6.08 -4.57
CA SER A 71 -1.29 7.41 -5.14
C SER A 71 0.17 7.81 -5.42
N ASP A 72 0.41 9.10 -5.59
CA ASP A 72 1.73 9.69 -5.84
C ASP A 72 2.77 9.20 -4.83
N GLY A 73 3.94 8.77 -5.33
CA GLY A 73 4.99 8.16 -4.52
C GLY A 73 4.82 6.66 -4.22
N GLY A 74 3.73 6.03 -4.71
CA GLY A 74 3.53 4.60 -4.70
C GLY A 74 3.19 4.00 -3.33
N LEU A 75 3.37 2.69 -3.21
CA LEU A 75 2.98 1.90 -2.05
C LEU A 75 3.56 2.44 -0.73
N ILE A 76 4.84 2.82 -0.73
CA ILE A 76 5.50 3.25 0.50
C ILE A 76 4.97 4.59 1.00
N VAL A 77 4.74 5.56 0.10
CA VAL A 77 4.22 6.88 0.47
C VAL A 77 2.78 6.75 0.94
N SER A 78 1.91 6.05 0.23
CA SER A 78 0.52 5.81 0.65
C SER A 78 0.45 5.14 2.05
N ALA A 79 1.32 4.16 2.34
CA ALA A 79 1.37 3.55 3.68
C ALA A 79 1.86 4.52 4.77
N VAL A 80 2.83 5.38 4.44
CA VAL A 80 3.31 6.44 5.36
C VAL A 80 2.22 7.47 5.62
N GLU A 81 1.48 7.90 4.61
CA GLU A 81 0.37 8.85 4.78
C GLU A 81 -0.72 8.28 5.69
N MET A 82 -1.08 7.01 5.51
CA MET A 82 -1.99 6.32 6.43
C MET A 82 -1.46 6.26 7.87
N MET A 83 -0.16 6.03 8.03
CA MET A 83 0.53 6.02 9.34
C MET A 83 0.50 7.39 10.00
N LEU A 84 0.86 8.44 9.25
CA LEU A 84 0.87 9.84 9.73
C LEU A 84 -0.54 10.29 10.13
N ALA A 85 -1.52 10.00 9.29
CA ALA A 85 -2.93 10.32 9.57
C ALA A 85 -3.49 9.59 10.79
N GLY A 86 -3.00 8.37 11.07
CA GLY A 86 -3.37 7.59 12.24
C GLY A 86 -2.63 7.95 13.53
N GLY A 87 -1.53 8.71 13.43
CA GLY A 87 -0.69 9.09 14.58
C GLY A 87 -0.05 7.90 15.29
N CYS A 88 0.17 6.79 14.58
CA CYS A 88 0.74 5.55 15.13
C CYS A 88 2.08 5.20 14.47
N GLY A 89 2.75 4.15 14.92
CA GLY A 89 3.86 3.54 14.20
C GLY A 89 3.37 2.43 13.26
N LEU A 90 4.23 1.99 12.35
CA LEU A 90 3.91 0.96 11.36
C LEU A 90 5.06 -0.04 11.19
N ASN A 91 4.75 -1.33 11.29
CA ASN A 91 5.63 -2.41 10.84
C ASN A 91 5.20 -2.80 9.43
N LEU A 92 6.09 -2.66 8.45
CA LEU A 92 5.83 -2.92 7.04
C LEU A 92 6.83 -3.96 6.52
N ASP A 93 6.35 -5.15 6.16
CA ASP A 93 7.16 -6.23 5.57
C ASP A 93 6.77 -6.43 4.10
N LEU A 94 7.58 -5.89 3.22
CA LEU A 94 7.43 -5.97 1.77
C LEU A 94 8.33 -7.05 1.14
N SER A 95 9.03 -7.85 1.94
CA SER A 95 9.97 -8.86 1.44
C SER A 95 9.33 -9.92 0.53
N LYS A 96 8.00 -10.13 0.66
CA LYS A 96 7.25 -11.12 -0.12
C LYS A 96 6.61 -10.57 -1.40
N ILE A 97 6.65 -9.25 -1.60
CA ILE A 97 6.04 -8.61 -2.77
C ILE A 97 7.06 -7.96 -3.72
N SER A 98 8.34 -8.06 -3.39
CA SER A 98 9.46 -7.62 -4.22
C SER A 98 9.73 -8.61 -5.35
N PHE A 99 8.89 -8.63 -6.38
CA PHE A 99 9.11 -9.51 -7.55
C PHE A 99 10.13 -8.95 -8.55
N LEU A 100 10.51 -7.69 -8.41
CA LEU A 100 11.39 -6.93 -9.31
C LEU A 100 12.41 -6.10 -8.52
N LYS A 101 12.95 -5.03 -9.13
CA LYS A 101 13.79 -4.07 -8.40
C LYS A 101 12.99 -3.49 -7.22
N GLU A 102 13.63 -3.36 -6.08
CA GLU A 102 13.04 -2.82 -4.85
C GLU A 102 12.38 -1.45 -5.06
N SER A 103 13.08 -0.55 -5.76
CA SER A 103 12.55 0.78 -6.08
C SER A 103 11.22 0.72 -6.84
N SER A 104 11.09 -0.19 -7.80
CA SER A 104 9.83 -0.37 -8.54
C SER A 104 8.71 -0.89 -7.64
N SER A 105 9.01 -1.79 -6.70
CA SER A 105 8.00 -2.32 -5.78
C SER A 105 7.54 -1.29 -4.75
N LEU A 106 8.40 -0.35 -4.35
CA LEU A 106 8.10 0.69 -3.37
C LEU A 106 7.38 1.89 -3.97
N PHE A 107 7.83 2.34 -5.15
CA PHE A 107 7.48 3.65 -5.72
C PHE A 107 6.68 3.59 -7.01
N SER A 108 6.29 2.40 -7.47
CA SER A 108 5.38 2.28 -8.61
C SER A 108 3.98 2.78 -8.22
N GLU A 109 3.43 3.64 -9.06
CA GLU A 109 2.09 4.21 -8.93
C GLU A 109 1.05 3.42 -9.73
N GLU A 110 1.23 2.12 -9.79
CA GLU A 110 0.27 1.19 -10.38
C GLU A 110 -0.99 1.11 -9.53
N LEU A 111 -2.11 0.82 -10.18
CA LEU A 111 -3.38 0.67 -9.49
C LEU A 111 -3.29 -0.40 -8.39
N GLY A 112 -3.64 -0.01 -7.19
CA GLY A 112 -3.65 -0.85 -6.01
C GLY A 112 -4.34 -0.15 -4.85
N MET A 113 -4.54 -0.89 -3.77
CA MET A 113 -5.27 -0.39 -2.61
C MET A 113 -4.64 -0.90 -1.32
N LEU A 114 -4.56 -0.02 -0.34
CA LEU A 114 -4.18 -0.31 1.04
C LEU A 114 -5.40 -0.23 1.93
N PHE A 115 -5.59 -1.21 2.80
CA PHE A 115 -6.67 -1.13 3.78
C PHE A 115 -6.41 -2.01 5.01
N GLN A 116 -7.05 -1.67 6.13
CA GLN A 116 -7.01 -2.48 7.34
C GLN A 116 -8.21 -3.41 7.43
N ILE A 117 -7.94 -4.65 7.78
CA ILE A 117 -8.95 -5.67 8.09
C ILE A 117 -8.62 -6.38 9.39
N ASN A 118 -9.61 -7.03 9.99
CA ASN A 118 -9.35 -7.92 11.13
C ASN A 118 -8.54 -9.15 10.68
N LYS A 119 -7.58 -9.58 11.48
CA LYS A 119 -6.73 -10.77 11.23
C LYS A 119 -7.54 -12.00 10.87
N LYS A 120 -8.65 -12.23 11.58
CA LYS A 120 -9.54 -13.40 11.36
C LYS A 120 -10.21 -13.39 9.99
N ASP A 121 -10.40 -12.22 9.38
CA ASP A 121 -11.09 -12.08 8.10
C ASP A 121 -10.14 -12.24 6.88
N PHE A 122 -8.82 -12.26 7.08
CA PHE A 122 -7.82 -12.32 6.00
C PHE A 122 -8.03 -13.50 5.03
N SER A 123 -8.31 -14.69 5.57
CA SER A 123 -8.53 -15.89 4.74
C SER A 123 -9.82 -15.82 3.93
N GLU A 124 -10.86 -15.19 4.45
CA GLU A 124 -12.13 -14.93 3.74
C GLU A 124 -11.89 -13.99 2.57
N PHE A 125 -11.27 -12.82 2.84
CA PHE A 125 -10.93 -11.85 1.80
C PHE A 125 -10.11 -12.48 0.67
N LYS A 126 -9.07 -13.25 1.04
CA LYS A 126 -8.22 -13.92 0.05
C LYS A 126 -9.01 -14.89 -0.84
N LYS A 127 -9.90 -15.70 -0.27
CA LYS A 127 -10.75 -16.62 -1.04
C LYS A 127 -11.72 -15.88 -1.97
N ASP A 128 -12.32 -14.80 -1.50
CA ASP A 128 -13.28 -14.02 -2.29
C ASP A 128 -12.57 -13.33 -3.46
N LEU A 129 -11.40 -12.72 -3.23
CA LEU A 129 -10.61 -12.08 -4.28
C LEU A 129 -10.11 -13.07 -5.33
N VAL A 130 -9.74 -14.30 -4.94
CA VAL A 130 -9.39 -15.36 -5.89
C VAL A 130 -10.57 -15.71 -6.80
N LYS A 131 -11.81 -15.77 -6.28
CA LYS A 131 -13.04 -15.97 -7.10
C LYS A 131 -13.28 -14.82 -8.08
N LEU A 132 -12.81 -13.62 -7.76
CA LEU A 132 -12.88 -12.45 -8.64
C LEU A 132 -11.73 -12.36 -9.65
N GLY A 133 -10.89 -13.41 -9.75
CA GLY A 133 -9.77 -13.46 -10.70
C GLY A 133 -8.43 -12.96 -10.14
N LEU A 134 -8.38 -12.50 -8.90
CA LEU A 134 -7.19 -11.92 -8.28
C LEU A 134 -6.36 -12.95 -7.50
N LYS A 135 -5.85 -13.94 -8.20
CA LYS A 135 -4.91 -14.91 -7.62
C LYS A 135 -3.55 -14.23 -7.42
N ASN A 136 -3.00 -14.33 -6.22
CA ASN A 136 -1.68 -13.76 -5.86
C ASN A 136 -1.59 -12.21 -5.89
N SER A 137 -2.71 -11.52 -5.73
CA SER A 137 -2.77 -10.05 -5.71
C SER A 137 -3.05 -9.47 -4.32
N PHE A 138 -3.22 -10.30 -3.30
CA PHE A 138 -3.63 -9.88 -1.96
C PHE A 138 -2.61 -10.31 -0.90
N PHE A 139 -2.04 -9.33 -0.22
CA PHE A 139 -0.90 -9.51 0.67
C PHE A 139 -1.16 -8.90 2.04
N ASN A 140 -0.82 -9.63 3.10
CA ASN A 140 -0.60 -9.02 4.40
C ASN A 140 0.80 -8.40 4.40
N ILE A 141 0.85 -7.08 4.51
CA ILE A 141 2.10 -6.31 4.44
C ILE A 141 2.50 -5.68 5.77
N GLY A 142 1.64 -5.74 6.81
CA GLY A 142 2.05 -5.16 8.08
C GLY A 142 0.95 -5.01 9.11
N SER A 143 1.31 -4.27 10.16
CA SER A 143 0.43 -3.89 11.27
C SER A 143 0.97 -2.64 11.96
N THR A 144 0.10 -1.94 12.67
CA THR A 144 0.50 -0.80 13.51
C THR A 144 1.40 -1.24 14.67
N ASN A 145 2.15 -0.28 15.21
CA ASN A 145 2.94 -0.45 16.43
C ASN A 145 2.86 0.82 17.29
N ASN A 146 3.17 0.69 18.58
CA ASN A 146 3.12 1.77 19.57
C ASN A 146 4.43 2.56 19.73
N THR A 147 5.39 2.42 18.81
CA THR A 147 6.71 3.03 18.95
C THR A 147 6.86 4.36 18.20
N ASN A 148 5.84 4.83 17.50
CA ASN A 148 5.90 5.99 16.63
C ASN A 148 7.04 5.93 15.60
N ASN A 149 7.35 4.73 15.09
CA ASN A 149 8.34 4.53 14.05
C ASN A 149 7.76 3.70 12.91
N LEU A 150 8.25 3.97 11.72
CA LEU A 150 8.15 3.04 10.60
C LEU A 150 9.31 2.04 10.69
N PHE A 151 8.98 0.75 10.75
CA PHE A 151 9.93 -0.34 10.51
C PHE A 151 9.59 -0.92 9.14
N LEU A 152 10.46 -0.68 8.19
CA LEU A 152 10.32 -1.19 6.82
C LEU A 152 11.31 -2.32 6.61
N LYS A 153 10.80 -3.47 6.18
CA LYS A 153 11.60 -4.62 5.75
C LYS A 153 11.32 -4.90 4.27
N THR A 154 12.38 -4.95 3.50
CA THR A 154 12.34 -5.37 2.09
C THR A 154 13.09 -6.69 1.91
N SER A 155 13.30 -7.14 0.67
CA SER A 155 14.09 -8.34 0.40
C SER A 155 15.57 -8.18 0.71
N SER A 156 16.12 -6.95 0.61
CA SER A 156 17.56 -6.68 0.75
C SER A 156 17.92 -5.96 2.05
N GLN A 157 17.00 -5.25 2.68
CA GLN A 157 17.32 -4.37 3.81
C GLN A 157 16.17 -4.20 4.80
N SER A 158 16.53 -3.69 5.99
CA SER A 158 15.58 -3.24 7.00
C SER A 158 15.91 -1.82 7.42
N LEU A 159 14.91 -0.96 7.49
CA LEU A 159 15.05 0.45 7.85
C LEU A 159 14.13 0.78 9.03
N ARG A 160 14.57 1.72 9.85
CA ARG A 160 13.77 2.36 10.88
C ARG A 160 13.78 3.86 10.66
N ILE A 161 12.57 4.45 10.53
CA ILE A 161 12.42 5.90 10.35
C ILE A 161 11.44 6.40 11.39
N SER A 162 11.76 7.48 12.10
CA SER A 162 10.85 8.03 13.10
C SER A 162 9.70 8.79 12.45
N HIS A 163 8.52 8.74 13.08
CA HIS A 163 7.34 9.53 12.69
C HIS A 163 7.68 11.02 12.51
N LYS A 164 8.51 11.59 13.40
CA LYS A 164 8.94 12.99 13.34
C LYS A 164 9.67 13.32 12.02
N VAL A 165 10.59 12.45 11.59
CA VAL A 165 11.32 12.63 10.32
C VAL A 165 10.37 12.56 9.14
N LEU A 166 9.49 11.56 9.12
CA LEU A 166 8.49 11.40 8.04
C LEU A 166 7.53 12.59 7.98
N MET A 167 7.00 13.03 9.12
CA MET A 167 6.12 14.20 9.22
C MET A 167 6.82 15.47 8.73
N HIS A 168 8.08 15.70 9.12
CA HIS A 168 8.84 16.84 8.66
C HIS A 168 9.04 16.81 7.14
N SER A 169 9.45 15.68 6.58
CA SER A 169 9.63 15.53 5.13
C SER A 169 8.32 15.74 4.37
N TRP A 170 7.20 15.19 4.86
CA TRP A 170 5.89 15.31 4.26
C TRP A 170 5.37 16.75 4.28
N SER A 171 5.58 17.47 5.39
CA SER A 171 5.07 18.85 5.57
C SER A 171 5.99 19.94 5.00
N SER A 172 7.26 19.65 4.73
CA SER A 172 8.26 20.66 4.35
C SER A 172 7.94 21.40 3.05
N VAL A 173 7.23 20.75 2.13
CA VAL A 173 6.83 21.37 0.85
C VAL A 173 5.66 22.36 1.03
N SER A 174 4.84 22.19 2.06
CA SER A 174 3.64 22.98 2.30
C SER A 174 3.87 24.20 3.22
N TYR A 175 5.00 24.23 3.93
CA TYR A 175 5.29 25.24 4.98
C TYR A 175 6.58 26.03 4.75
N ASN A 176 7.13 26.05 3.53
CA ASN A 176 8.24 26.91 3.12
C ASN A 176 7.76 28.16 2.40
#